data_68541a83487b4473edb51822b909786e
#
_entry.id   68541a83487b4473edb51822b909786e
#
_cell.length_a   1.000
_cell.length_b   1.000
_cell.length_c   1.000
_cell.angle_alpha   90.00
_cell.angle_beta   90.00
_cell.angle_gamma   90.00
#
_symmetry.space_group_name_H-M   'P 1'
#
loop_
_entity.id
_entity.type
_entity.pdbx_description
1 polymer ?
#
loop_
_entity_poly.entity_id
_entity_poly.type
_entity_poly.pdbx_seq_one_letter_code
_entity_poly.pdbx_strand_id
1 'polypeptide(L)'
;KTIDNKASISYYDGGIIKYVDEVTASMTPDPGMMTNGGKYGSYNSTTGNIDWIVSVNAMAKNYDNLIFDDAIPTGLTYVEGSLQYRNVASTSEMMNLYIPLNSVGTVAKTGDKNYPTKVDTTGNKLHLEFANLDNSRVFIKYSTKPNENWYFYSYVQNTAKVSDNGVGEKSYTYQAYASKLFNAMTKTATIDPSFDNKVNWIVTLS
;
A
#
# COMPACT_ATOMS: atom_id res chain seq x y z
N LYS A 1 21.71 6.37 7.71
CA LYS A 1 22.50 7.21 8.63
C LYS A 1 22.40 6.61 10.02
N THR A 2 23.54 6.31 10.65
CA THR A 2 23.62 5.82 12.03
C THR A 2 23.20 6.92 13.01
N ILE A 3 22.46 6.56 14.04
CA ILE A 3 22.07 7.44 15.15
C ILE A 3 22.84 6.96 16.37
N ASP A 4 23.63 7.85 16.95
CA ASP A 4 24.39 7.60 18.17
C ASP A 4 23.68 8.23 19.36
N ASN A 5 23.53 7.47 20.43
CA ASN A 5 23.05 7.96 21.71
C ASN A 5 24.12 7.72 22.77
N LYS A 6 24.41 8.77 23.53
CA LYS A 6 25.43 8.77 24.60
C LYS A 6 24.75 8.95 25.95
N ALA A 7 25.15 8.13 26.91
CA ALA A 7 24.78 8.29 28.31
C ALA A 7 26.06 8.38 29.16
N SER A 8 26.09 9.32 30.09
CA SER A 8 27.20 9.50 31.03
C SER A 8 26.71 9.39 32.47
N ILE A 9 27.53 8.82 33.34
CA ILE A 9 27.27 8.73 34.76
C ILE A 9 28.28 9.57 35.50
N SER A 10 27.79 10.44 36.37
CA SER A 10 28.59 11.19 37.29
C SER A 10 28.01 11.12 38.70
N TYR A 11 28.88 11.28 39.73
CA TYR A 11 28.42 11.33 41.12
C TYR A 11 29.03 12.51 41.84
N TYR A 12 28.41 12.90 42.92
CA TYR A 12 28.88 13.99 43.79
C TYR A 12 29.73 13.44 44.95
N ASP A 13 30.96 13.93 45.08
CA ASP A 13 31.84 13.56 46.19
C ASP A 13 32.47 14.83 46.74
N GLY A 14 32.16 15.16 48.00
CA GLY A 14 32.73 16.31 48.69
C GLY A 14 32.48 17.65 48.00
N GLY A 15 31.39 17.84 47.33
CA GLY A 15 31.07 19.09 46.59
C GLY A 15 31.62 19.13 45.18
N ILE A 16 32.30 18.08 44.74
CA ILE A 16 32.89 17.97 43.38
C ILE A 16 32.14 16.91 42.59
N ILE A 17 31.76 17.25 41.33
CA ILE A 17 31.22 16.27 40.39
C ILE A 17 32.35 15.41 39.85
N LYS A 18 32.29 14.10 40.11
CA LYS A 18 33.22 13.12 39.55
C LYS A 18 32.55 12.35 38.42
N TYR A 19 33.20 12.33 37.28
CA TYR A 19 32.79 11.58 36.10
C TYR A 19 33.20 10.13 36.27
N VAL A 20 32.30 9.20 36.01
CA VAL A 20 32.56 7.76 36.21
C VAL A 20 32.74 7.06 34.86
N ASP A 21 31.80 7.21 33.95
CA ASP A 21 31.82 6.49 32.67
C ASP A 21 30.93 7.14 31.63
N GLU A 22 31.23 6.88 30.37
CA GLU A 22 30.40 7.25 29.22
C GLU A 22 30.19 6.01 28.34
N VAL A 23 28.95 5.70 28.06
CA VAL A 23 28.58 4.63 27.13
C VAL A 23 27.86 5.19 25.91
N THR A 24 28.26 4.71 24.75
CA THR A 24 27.62 5.05 23.48
C THR A 24 26.93 3.82 22.89
N ALA A 25 25.67 3.96 22.54
CA ALA A 25 24.96 2.98 21.74
C ALA A 25 24.65 3.56 20.37
N SER A 26 24.96 2.82 19.33
CA SER A 26 24.71 3.22 17.94
C SER A 26 23.63 2.33 17.33
N MET A 27 22.67 2.93 16.66
CA MET A 27 21.64 2.23 15.91
C MET A 27 21.62 2.73 14.47
N THR A 28 21.69 1.81 13.53
CA THR A 28 21.39 2.11 12.13
C THR A 28 19.94 1.68 11.88
N PRO A 29 19.01 2.62 11.64
CA PRO A 29 17.64 2.29 11.32
C PRO A 29 17.58 1.36 10.12
N ASP A 30 16.73 0.33 10.20
CA ASP A 30 16.45 -0.53 9.05
C ASP A 30 15.89 0.33 7.90
N PRO A 31 16.50 0.30 6.71
CA PRO A 31 15.97 1.00 5.54
C PRO A 31 14.52 0.64 5.23
N GLY A 32 14.07 -0.58 5.53
CA GLY A 32 12.68 -1.03 5.38
C GLY A 32 11.71 -0.35 6.34
N MET A 33 12.15 0.06 7.52
CA MET A 33 11.33 0.83 8.49
C MET A 33 11.22 2.31 8.14
N MET A 34 12.01 2.80 7.18
CA MET A 34 12.06 4.22 6.78
C MET A 34 11.51 4.45 5.37
N THR A 35 10.62 3.59 4.90
CA THR A 35 9.94 3.83 3.62
C THR A 35 9.02 5.03 3.76
N ASN A 36 9.15 6.00 2.83
CA ASN A 36 8.31 7.20 2.82
C ASN A 36 6.91 6.94 2.26
N GLY A 37 6.47 5.69 2.31
CA GLY A 37 5.19 5.23 1.82
C GLY A 37 5.12 3.73 1.73
N GLY A 38 4.05 3.23 1.12
CA GLY A 38 3.84 1.81 0.90
C GLY A 38 2.54 1.57 0.14
N LYS A 39 2.34 0.33 -0.31
CA LYS A 39 1.17 -0.10 -1.07
C LYS A 39 0.57 -1.35 -0.45
N TYR A 40 -0.74 -1.43 -0.48
CA TYR A 40 -1.50 -2.61 -0.09
C TYR A 40 -2.66 -2.81 -1.07
N GLY A 41 -3.07 -4.05 -1.27
CA GLY A 41 -4.22 -4.40 -2.11
C GLY A 41 -4.99 -5.57 -1.52
N SER A 42 -6.32 -5.54 -1.64
CA SER A 42 -7.18 -6.63 -1.20
C SER A 42 -8.34 -6.85 -2.17
N TYR A 43 -8.72 -8.12 -2.34
CA TYR A 43 -9.91 -8.46 -3.09
C TYR A 43 -11.17 -8.13 -2.28
N ASN A 44 -12.06 -7.38 -2.89
CA ASN A 44 -13.36 -7.03 -2.34
C ASN A 44 -14.41 -7.99 -2.90
N SER A 45 -14.83 -8.96 -2.09
CA SER A 45 -15.79 -10.00 -2.51
C SER A 45 -17.20 -9.48 -2.79
N THR A 46 -17.54 -8.29 -2.31
CA THR A 46 -18.84 -7.65 -2.54
C THR A 46 -18.92 -7.05 -3.94
N THR A 47 -17.85 -6.39 -4.37
CA THR A 47 -17.80 -5.69 -5.67
C THR A 47 -17.12 -6.52 -6.77
N GLY A 48 -16.35 -7.54 -6.40
CA GLY A 48 -15.50 -8.30 -7.32
C GLY A 48 -14.24 -7.56 -7.76
N ASN A 49 -13.94 -6.41 -7.17
CA ASN A 49 -12.77 -5.59 -7.49
C ASN A 49 -11.59 -5.94 -6.59
N ILE A 50 -10.40 -5.48 -6.97
CA ILE A 50 -9.26 -5.37 -6.08
C ILE A 50 -9.14 -3.90 -5.67
N ASP A 51 -9.26 -3.63 -4.38
CA ASP A 51 -9.09 -2.30 -3.80
C ASP A 51 -7.63 -2.10 -3.40
N TRP A 52 -7.03 -1.02 -3.89
CA TRP A 52 -5.65 -0.62 -3.63
C TRP A 52 -5.60 0.60 -2.74
N ILE A 53 -4.66 0.61 -1.81
CA ILE A 53 -4.33 1.76 -0.97
C ILE A 53 -2.83 2.01 -1.08
N VAL A 54 -2.45 3.25 -1.36
CA VAL A 54 -1.05 3.67 -1.40
C VAL A 54 -0.86 4.81 -0.42
N SER A 55 0.07 4.64 0.52
CA SER A 55 0.51 5.73 1.38
C SER A 55 1.65 6.48 0.70
N VAL A 56 1.55 7.79 0.63
CA VAL A 56 2.54 8.66 -0.01
C VAL A 56 2.97 9.74 0.97
N ASN A 57 4.27 9.99 0.99
CA ASN A 57 4.89 10.96 1.86
C ASN A 57 4.64 10.73 3.36
N ALA A 58 4.79 9.49 3.83
CA ALA A 58 4.61 9.11 5.24
C ALA A 58 5.51 9.91 6.20
N MET A 59 6.69 10.35 5.73
CA MET A 59 7.65 11.13 6.51
C MET A 59 7.39 12.65 6.46
N ALA A 60 6.31 13.08 5.81
CA ALA A 60 5.94 14.49 5.67
C ALA A 60 7.10 15.37 5.17
N LYS A 61 7.81 14.91 4.15
CA LYS A 61 8.84 15.70 3.46
C LYS A 61 8.19 16.75 2.57
N ASN A 62 8.99 17.75 2.21
CA ASN A 62 8.59 18.77 1.24
C ASN A 62 8.92 18.27 -0.17
N TYR A 63 7.96 18.37 -1.07
CA TYR A 63 8.09 18.09 -2.49
C TYR A 63 7.54 19.28 -3.29
N ASP A 64 8.30 19.77 -4.25
CA ASP A 64 7.84 20.84 -5.14
C ASP A 64 6.78 20.32 -6.12
N ASN A 65 7.00 19.11 -6.64
CA ASN A 65 6.05 18.43 -7.50
C ASN A 65 6.20 16.92 -7.37
N LEU A 66 5.44 16.33 -6.46
CA LEU A 66 5.43 14.88 -6.31
C LEU A 66 4.62 14.25 -7.43
N ILE A 67 5.26 13.37 -8.19
CA ILE A 67 4.65 12.59 -9.28
C ILE A 67 4.40 11.17 -8.78
N PHE A 68 3.18 10.69 -8.95
CA PHE A 68 2.76 9.33 -8.68
C PHE A 68 2.33 8.67 -10.00
N ASP A 69 2.94 7.53 -10.30
CA ASP A 69 2.65 6.72 -11.46
C ASP A 69 2.32 5.28 -11.05
N ASP A 70 1.25 4.73 -11.60
CA ASP A 70 0.83 3.36 -11.37
C ASP A 70 0.29 2.75 -12.67
N ALA A 71 1.08 1.91 -13.29
CA ALA A 71 0.66 1.14 -14.46
C ALA A 71 -0.20 -0.04 -13.99
N ILE A 72 -1.48 -0.03 -14.33
CA ILE A 72 -2.40 -1.09 -13.96
C ILE A 72 -1.94 -2.42 -14.59
N PRO A 73 -1.77 -3.49 -13.80
CA PRO A 73 -1.28 -4.77 -14.29
C PRO A 73 -2.15 -5.37 -15.39
N THR A 74 -1.52 -6.08 -16.31
CA THR A 74 -2.21 -6.86 -17.34
C THR A 74 -3.24 -7.81 -16.70
N GLY A 75 -4.43 -7.87 -17.24
CA GLY A 75 -5.54 -8.66 -16.70
C GLY A 75 -6.43 -7.89 -15.73
N LEU A 76 -6.08 -6.64 -15.39
CA LEU A 76 -6.91 -5.72 -14.62
C LEU A 76 -7.27 -4.49 -15.43
N THR A 77 -8.40 -3.88 -15.09
CA THR A 77 -8.85 -2.59 -15.65
C THR A 77 -9.14 -1.63 -14.50
N TYR A 78 -8.69 -0.39 -14.61
CA TYR A 78 -9.03 0.67 -13.66
C TYR A 78 -10.55 0.89 -13.61
N VAL A 79 -11.09 1.04 -12.40
CA VAL A 79 -12.52 1.34 -12.19
C VAL A 79 -12.70 2.84 -12.12
N GLU A 80 -13.33 3.41 -13.13
CA GLU A 80 -13.61 4.84 -13.19
C GLU A 80 -14.39 5.34 -11.97
N GLY A 81 -14.00 6.51 -11.45
CA GLY A 81 -14.62 7.12 -10.27
C GLY A 81 -14.22 6.49 -8.92
N SER A 82 -13.37 5.45 -8.93
CA SER A 82 -12.92 4.81 -7.69
C SER A 82 -11.79 5.56 -6.97
N LEU A 83 -11.18 6.55 -7.62
CA LEU A 83 -10.03 7.29 -7.10
C LEU A 83 -10.45 8.24 -5.97
N GLN A 84 -9.77 8.12 -4.85
CA GLN A 84 -9.98 8.93 -3.66
C GLN A 84 -8.64 9.32 -3.04
N TYR A 85 -8.58 10.49 -2.44
CA TYR A 85 -7.43 11.01 -1.69
C TYR A 85 -7.87 11.32 -0.26
N ARG A 86 -6.97 11.11 0.71
CA ARG A 86 -7.23 11.47 2.11
C ARG A 86 -6.03 12.15 2.73
N ASN A 87 -6.31 13.24 3.43
CA ASN A 87 -5.34 13.94 4.27
C ASN A 87 -5.12 13.12 5.54
N VAL A 88 -3.88 12.83 5.86
CA VAL A 88 -3.53 12.03 7.03
C VAL A 88 -2.68 12.86 8.00
N ALA A 89 -3.14 12.98 9.24
CA ALA A 89 -2.52 13.85 10.23
C ALA A 89 -1.29 13.21 10.89
N SER A 90 -1.26 11.88 11.05
CA SER A 90 -0.22 11.19 11.82
C SER A 90 0.56 10.17 11.00
N THR A 91 1.82 9.97 11.37
CA THR A 91 2.66 8.93 10.78
C THR A 91 2.14 7.53 11.12
N SER A 92 1.56 7.34 12.29
CA SER A 92 1.00 6.04 12.71
C SER A 92 -0.12 5.58 11.79
N GLU A 93 -0.98 6.50 11.34
CA GLU A 93 -2.03 6.16 10.36
C GLU A 93 -1.42 5.75 9.02
N MET A 94 -0.35 6.44 8.57
CA MET A 94 0.34 6.10 7.32
C MET A 94 1.05 4.75 7.35
N MET A 95 1.50 4.32 8.52
CA MET A 95 2.17 3.02 8.71
C MET A 95 1.19 1.84 8.70
N ASN A 96 -0.09 2.10 8.92
CA ASN A 96 -1.12 1.06 8.98
C ASN A 96 -1.97 1.03 7.70
N LEU A 97 -1.46 0.40 6.66
CA LEU A 97 -2.14 0.26 5.37
C LEU A 97 -3.40 -0.64 5.41
N TYR A 98 -3.60 -1.40 6.49
CA TYR A 98 -4.77 -2.28 6.65
C TYR A 98 -6.00 -1.56 7.20
N ILE A 99 -5.87 -0.31 7.64
CA ILE A 99 -7.01 0.48 8.10
C ILE A 99 -7.89 0.82 6.88
N PRO A 100 -9.21 0.57 6.95
CA PRO A 100 -10.12 0.98 5.88
C PRO A 100 -10.01 2.48 5.60
N LEU A 101 -9.92 2.86 4.34
CA LEU A 101 -9.67 4.24 3.94
C LEU A 101 -10.69 5.23 4.53
N ASN A 102 -11.96 4.83 4.63
CA ASN A 102 -13.04 5.65 5.19
C ASN A 102 -12.92 5.94 6.69
N SER A 103 -12.05 5.24 7.41
CA SER A 103 -11.79 5.45 8.85
C SER A 103 -10.51 6.24 9.13
N VAL A 104 -9.74 6.61 8.09
CA VAL A 104 -8.44 7.28 8.22
C VAL A 104 -8.51 8.69 7.66
N GLY A 105 -8.12 9.69 8.47
CA GLY A 105 -8.02 11.08 8.05
C GLY A 105 -9.31 11.66 7.46
N THR A 106 -9.19 12.76 6.74
CA THR A 106 -10.30 13.45 6.06
C THR A 106 -10.17 13.32 4.54
N VAL A 107 -11.30 13.28 3.83
CA VAL A 107 -11.28 13.29 2.37
C VAL A 107 -10.71 14.62 1.88
N ALA A 108 -9.66 14.56 1.05
CA ALA A 108 -9.09 15.73 0.41
C ALA A 108 -10.05 16.28 -0.64
N LYS A 109 -10.13 17.61 -0.74
CA LYS A 109 -10.97 18.34 -1.70
C LYS A 109 -10.10 19.18 -2.62
N THR A 110 -10.63 19.54 -3.76
CA THR A 110 -9.97 20.49 -4.68
C THR A 110 -9.54 21.74 -3.91
N GLY A 111 -8.28 22.12 -4.05
CA GLY A 111 -7.65 23.23 -3.34
C GLY A 111 -6.90 22.87 -2.06
N ASP A 112 -7.06 21.66 -1.53
CA ASP A 112 -6.23 21.15 -0.45
C ASP A 112 -4.82 20.85 -0.97
N LYS A 113 -3.79 21.04 -0.13
CA LYS A 113 -2.39 20.73 -0.49
C LYS A 113 -2.19 19.26 -0.90
N ASN A 114 -3.00 18.36 -0.34
CA ASN A 114 -2.95 16.91 -0.58
C ASN A 114 -3.89 16.47 -1.71
N TYR A 115 -4.48 17.42 -2.44
CA TYR A 115 -5.27 17.14 -3.63
C TYR A 115 -4.40 17.29 -4.87
N PRO A 116 -4.40 16.34 -5.81
CA PRO A 116 -3.56 16.43 -6.99
C PRO A 116 -3.95 17.59 -7.87
N THR A 117 -2.96 18.26 -8.44
CA THR A 117 -3.13 19.33 -9.44
C THR A 117 -3.39 18.77 -10.83
N LYS A 118 -2.98 17.52 -11.07
CA LYS A 118 -3.21 16.81 -12.30
C LYS A 118 -3.57 15.36 -12.04
N VAL A 119 -4.55 14.87 -12.80
CA VAL A 119 -5.03 13.49 -12.78
C VAL A 119 -5.18 13.01 -14.22
N ASP A 120 -4.48 11.93 -14.56
CA ASP A 120 -4.63 11.23 -15.83
C ASP A 120 -4.82 9.74 -15.57
N THR A 121 -5.98 9.21 -15.96
CA THR A 121 -6.34 7.79 -15.83
C THR A 121 -6.43 7.09 -17.18
N THR A 122 -6.00 7.74 -18.25
CA THR A 122 -6.09 7.19 -19.60
C THR A 122 -5.06 6.09 -19.84
N GLY A 123 -5.37 5.14 -20.72
CA GLY A 123 -4.44 4.07 -21.09
C GLY A 123 -4.19 3.04 -19.98
N ASN A 124 -5.17 2.79 -19.11
CA ASN A 124 -5.11 1.83 -18.01
C ASN A 124 -3.93 2.10 -17.05
N LYS A 125 -3.75 3.35 -16.69
CA LYS A 125 -2.73 3.83 -15.75
C LYS A 125 -3.33 4.90 -14.84
N LEU A 126 -2.65 5.16 -13.72
CA LEU A 126 -2.87 6.34 -12.89
C LEU A 126 -1.61 7.19 -12.93
N HIS A 127 -1.76 8.46 -13.32
CA HIS A 127 -0.72 9.46 -13.22
C HIS A 127 -1.27 10.66 -12.48
N LEU A 128 -0.65 10.98 -11.34
CA LEU A 128 -1.06 12.08 -10.47
C LEU A 128 0.13 13.00 -10.19
N GLU A 129 -0.13 14.31 -10.21
CA GLU A 129 0.87 15.30 -9.80
C GLU A 129 0.34 16.10 -8.61
N PHE A 130 1.16 16.27 -7.58
CA PHE A 130 0.87 17.03 -6.38
C PHE A 130 1.88 18.18 -6.28
N ALA A 131 1.45 19.39 -6.63
CA ALA A 131 2.28 20.57 -6.46
C ALA A 131 2.37 20.97 -4.99
N ASN A 132 3.57 21.27 -4.50
CA ASN A 132 3.82 21.75 -3.14
C ASN A 132 3.22 20.83 -2.05
N LEU A 133 3.50 19.53 -2.13
CA LEU A 133 3.14 18.58 -1.07
C LEU A 133 4.05 18.77 0.14
N ASP A 134 3.85 19.90 0.84
CA ASP A 134 4.70 20.39 1.89
C ASP A 134 4.21 19.88 3.25
N ASN A 135 5.04 19.09 3.96
CA ASN A 135 4.72 18.47 5.24
C ASN A 135 3.39 17.67 5.25
N SER A 136 2.94 17.25 4.08
CA SER A 136 1.61 16.64 3.92
C SER A 136 1.72 15.15 3.62
N ARG A 137 0.89 14.37 4.27
CA ARG A 137 0.75 12.92 4.08
C ARG A 137 -0.56 12.62 3.39
N VAL A 138 -0.55 11.71 2.44
CA VAL A 138 -1.77 11.34 1.70
C VAL A 138 -1.89 9.84 1.52
N PHE A 139 -3.09 9.33 1.65
CA PHE A 139 -3.49 8.05 1.09
C PHE A 139 -4.16 8.26 -0.26
N ILE A 140 -3.77 7.42 -1.24
CA ILE A 140 -4.43 7.30 -2.54
C ILE A 140 -5.13 5.95 -2.54
N LYS A 141 -6.44 5.94 -2.75
CA LYS A 141 -7.24 4.73 -2.94
C LYS A 141 -7.81 4.69 -4.34
N TYR A 142 -7.79 3.52 -4.95
CA TYR A 142 -8.47 3.23 -6.20
C TYR A 142 -8.81 1.73 -6.28
N SER A 143 -9.65 1.37 -7.24
CA SER A 143 -10.03 -0.01 -7.47
C SER A 143 -9.69 -0.44 -8.90
N THR A 144 -9.39 -1.72 -9.05
CA THR A 144 -9.23 -2.36 -10.36
C THR A 144 -10.19 -3.54 -10.46
N LYS A 145 -10.71 -3.78 -11.66
CA LYS A 145 -11.59 -4.90 -11.94
C LYS A 145 -10.81 -5.97 -12.71
N PRO A 146 -10.84 -7.24 -12.25
CA PRO A 146 -10.30 -8.34 -13.03
C PRO A 146 -11.01 -8.50 -14.38
N ASN A 147 -10.24 -8.72 -15.45
CA ASN A 147 -10.74 -9.05 -16.77
C ASN A 147 -11.17 -10.53 -16.81
N GLU A 148 -11.90 -10.95 -17.84
CA GLU A 148 -12.38 -12.33 -17.99
C GLU A 148 -11.27 -13.38 -17.91
N ASN A 149 -10.08 -13.07 -18.41
CA ASN A 149 -8.93 -13.98 -18.41
C ASN A 149 -8.19 -14.04 -17.06
N TRP A 150 -8.60 -13.26 -16.06
CA TRP A 150 -7.89 -13.19 -14.78
C TRP A 150 -8.18 -14.38 -13.85
N TYR A 151 -9.20 -15.16 -14.14
CA TYR A 151 -9.62 -16.32 -13.35
C TYR A 151 -8.56 -17.41 -13.16
N PHE A 152 -7.47 -17.35 -13.90
CA PHE A 152 -6.37 -18.32 -13.83
C PHE A 152 -5.21 -17.86 -12.92
N TYR A 153 -5.25 -16.67 -12.35
CA TYR A 153 -4.16 -16.13 -11.52
C TYR A 153 -4.51 -16.18 -10.03
N SER A 154 -3.58 -16.74 -9.23
CA SER A 154 -3.71 -16.81 -7.77
C SER A 154 -3.45 -15.46 -7.09
N TYR A 155 -2.72 -14.59 -7.74
CA TYR A 155 -2.37 -13.26 -7.25
C TYR A 155 -2.06 -12.33 -8.41
N VAL A 156 -2.11 -11.04 -8.13
CA VAL A 156 -1.63 -9.99 -9.02
C VAL A 156 -0.65 -9.09 -8.28
N GLN A 157 0.47 -8.82 -8.91
CA GLN A 157 1.44 -7.86 -8.40
C GLN A 157 1.19 -6.51 -9.05
N ASN A 158 1.13 -5.46 -8.24
CA ASN A 158 0.98 -4.08 -8.70
C ASN A 158 2.03 -3.18 -8.06
N THR A 159 2.63 -2.31 -8.88
CA THR A 159 3.73 -1.43 -8.47
C THR A 159 3.40 0.01 -8.80
N ALA A 160 3.33 0.83 -7.75
CA ALA A 160 3.27 2.28 -7.88
C ALA A 160 4.67 2.89 -7.76
N LYS A 161 4.91 3.96 -8.47
CA LYS A 161 6.15 4.74 -8.46
C LYS A 161 5.89 6.14 -7.98
N VAL A 162 6.81 6.68 -7.21
CA VAL A 162 6.74 8.06 -6.70
C VAL A 162 8.09 8.74 -6.91
N SER A 163 8.08 9.95 -7.44
CA SER A 163 9.27 10.75 -7.69
C SER A 163 9.03 12.22 -7.38
N ASP A 164 10.09 12.98 -7.15
CA ASP A 164 10.06 14.44 -7.04
C ASP A 164 10.53 15.05 -8.36
N ASN A 165 9.66 15.74 -9.09
CA ASN A 165 9.95 16.25 -10.44
C ASN A 165 10.57 15.19 -11.39
N GLY A 166 10.21 13.92 -11.23
CA GLY A 166 10.81 12.82 -11.99
C GLY A 166 12.18 12.35 -11.50
N VAL A 167 12.67 12.86 -10.37
CA VAL A 167 13.98 12.51 -9.81
C VAL A 167 13.80 11.68 -8.53
N GLY A 168 14.71 10.75 -8.28
CA GLY A 168 14.72 9.97 -7.04
C GLY A 168 13.56 8.98 -6.91
N GLU A 169 13.16 8.33 -8.00
CA GLU A 169 12.04 7.38 -8.05
C GLU A 169 12.12 6.32 -6.95
N LYS A 170 11.00 6.11 -6.28
CA LYS A 170 10.76 5.03 -5.33
C LYS A 170 9.59 4.17 -5.82
N SER A 171 9.74 2.86 -5.69
CA SER A 171 8.71 1.90 -6.08
C SER A 171 8.07 1.26 -4.85
N TYR A 172 6.74 1.18 -4.82
CA TYR A 172 5.95 0.49 -3.82
C TYR A 172 5.19 -0.65 -4.50
N THR A 173 5.52 -1.88 -4.16
CA THR A 173 4.96 -3.08 -4.77
C THR A 173 4.16 -3.88 -3.76
N TYR A 174 3.02 -4.40 -4.18
CA TYR A 174 2.21 -5.31 -3.38
C TYR A 174 1.58 -6.40 -4.25
N GLN A 175 1.41 -7.59 -3.65
CA GLN A 175 0.70 -8.72 -4.26
C GLN A 175 -0.68 -8.85 -3.62
N ALA A 176 -1.74 -8.69 -4.41
CA ALA A 176 -3.10 -8.92 -3.96
C ALA A 176 -3.56 -10.33 -4.36
N TYR A 177 -4.23 -11.00 -3.44
CA TYR A 177 -4.81 -12.33 -3.65
C TYR A 177 -6.32 -12.20 -3.79
N ALA A 178 -6.88 -12.89 -4.79
CA ALA A 178 -8.32 -12.97 -5.00
C ALA A 178 -8.82 -14.37 -4.66
N SER A 179 -8.87 -14.68 -3.39
CA SER A 179 -9.19 -16.02 -2.88
C SER A 179 -10.55 -16.56 -3.34
N LYS A 180 -11.52 -15.69 -3.63
CA LYS A 180 -12.85 -16.10 -4.06
C LYS A 180 -12.89 -16.69 -5.49
N LEU A 181 -11.95 -16.33 -6.35
CA LEU A 181 -11.89 -16.85 -7.72
C LEU A 181 -11.46 -18.31 -7.79
N PHE A 182 -10.85 -18.84 -6.71
CA PHE A 182 -10.45 -20.26 -6.62
C PHE A 182 -11.53 -21.19 -6.12
N ASN A 183 -12.59 -20.66 -5.49
CA ASN A 183 -13.71 -21.46 -4.97
C ASN A 183 -14.88 -21.55 -5.95
N ALA A 184 -14.71 -21.00 -7.15
CA ALA A 184 -15.77 -21.00 -8.16
C ALA A 184 -16.01 -22.37 -8.81
N MET A 185 -15.17 -23.36 -8.50
CA MET A 185 -15.31 -24.70 -9.04
C MET A 185 -15.11 -25.75 -7.96
N THR A 186 -16.12 -26.57 -7.73
CA THR A 186 -16.02 -27.77 -6.89
C THR A 186 -16.19 -29.00 -7.76
N LYS A 187 -15.44 -30.06 -7.45
CA LYS A 187 -15.56 -31.36 -8.11
C LYS A 187 -15.81 -32.42 -7.07
N THR A 188 -16.91 -33.13 -7.20
CA THR A 188 -17.25 -34.24 -6.33
C THR A 188 -17.35 -35.53 -7.14
N ALA A 189 -17.04 -36.65 -6.53
CA ALA A 189 -17.16 -37.96 -7.13
C ALA A 189 -18.12 -38.83 -6.30
N THR A 190 -19.03 -39.55 -6.97
CA THR A 190 -19.86 -40.55 -6.34
C THR A 190 -19.75 -41.85 -7.14
N ILE A 191 -19.68 -42.97 -6.43
CA ILE A 191 -19.75 -44.30 -7.05
C ILE A 191 -21.24 -44.65 -7.26
N ASP A 192 -21.59 -45.01 -8.46
CA ASP A 192 -22.93 -45.47 -8.76
C ASP A 192 -23.03 -46.97 -8.40
N PRO A 193 -23.76 -47.32 -7.35
CA PRO A 193 -23.87 -48.74 -6.92
C PRO A 193 -24.66 -49.62 -7.89
N SER A 194 -25.36 -49.04 -8.87
CA SER A 194 -26.16 -49.77 -9.84
C SER A 194 -25.40 -50.14 -11.11
N PHE A 195 -24.17 -49.64 -11.29
CA PHE A 195 -23.34 -49.95 -12.45
C PHE A 195 -21.90 -50.25 -12.00
N ASP A 196 -21.41 -51.40 -12.42
CA ASP A 196 -20.08 -51.93 -12.13
C ASP A 196 -18.99 -50.86 -12.06
N ASN A 197 -18.74 -50.34 -10.84
CA ASN A 197 -17.67 -49.39 -10.52
C ASN A 197 -17.66 -48.07 -11.33
N LYS A 198 -18.76 -47.60 -11.82
CA LYS A 198 -18.85 -46.33 -12.52
C LYS A 198 -18.74 -45.17 -11.54
N VAL A 199 -17.82 -44.28 -11.78
CA VAL A 199 -17.64 -43.04 -11.00
C VAL A 199 -18.33 -41.88 -11.73
N ASN A 200 -19.34 -41.30 -11.09
CA ASN A 200 -19.98 -40.08 -11.56
C ASN A 200 -19.24 -38.87 -10.99
N TRP A 201 -18.83 -37.99 -11.86
CA TRP A 201 -18.20 -36.74 -11.49
C TRP A 201 -19.19 -35.58 -11.69
N ILE A 202 -19.32 -34.76 -10.64
CA ILE A 202 -20.09 -33.53 -10.69
C ILE A 202 -19.13 -32.38 -10.54
N VAL A 203 -19.11 -31.48 -11.51
CA VAL A 203 -18.37 -30.21 -11.45
C VAL A 203 -19.39 -29.10 -11.30
N THR A 204 -19.32 -28.37 -10.21
CA THR A 204 -20.18 -27.22 -9.94
C THR A 204 -19.36 -25.96 -10.13
N LEU A 205 -19.85 -25.05 -10.96
CA LEU A 205 -19.33 -23.69 -11.14
C LEU A 205 -20.26 -22.76 -10.34
N SER A 206 -19.69 -21.94 -9.47
CA SER A 206 -20.43 -20.99 -8.61
C SER A 206 -19.94 -19.56 -8.76
#